data_94ff90bb18b1223111b8aecc2211a93b
#
_entry.id   94ff90bb18b1223111b8aecc2211a93b
#
_cell.length_a   1.000
_cell.length_b   1.000
_cell.length_c   1.000
_cell.angle_alpha   90.00
_cell.angle_beta   90.00
_cell.angle_gamma   90.00
#
_symmetry.space_group_name_H-M   'P 1'
#
loop_
_entity.id
_entity.type
_entity.pdbx_description
1 polymer ?
#
loop_
_entity_poly.entity_id
_entity_poly.type
_entity_poly.pdbx_seq_one_letter_code
_entity_poly.pdbx_strand_id
1 'polypeptide(L)'
;MMQQISIYLTSIILGIMLFFSFVVAPVTFTALDEENARKFIRKIFPYYYTVNLAISILVLICLIILKIFSLDFYLILSIAVLFAVSNFVLMPLINKFRDEKQDKKFKQSHFVSVVINFVQMILLVIVLI
;
A
#
# COMPACT_ATOMS: atom_id res chain seq x y z
N MET A 1 -18.20 11.40 -15.96
CA MET A 1 -18.39 11.25 -14.49
C MET A 1 -17.63 10.07 -13.92
N MET A 2 -17.88 8.82 -14.34
CA MET A 2 -17.16 7.63 -13.81
C MET A 2 -15.65 7.67 -14.05
N GLN A 3 -15.21 8.18 -15.20
CA GLN A 3 -13.78 8.34 -15.47
C GLN A 3 -13.13 9.35 -14.50
N GLN A 4 -13.81 10.44 -14.19
CA GLN A 4 -13.34 11.41 -13.20
C GLN A 4 -13.29 10.79 -11.80
N ILE A 5 -14.28 9.96 -11.45
CA ILE A 5 -14.28 9.23 -10.17
C ILE A 5 -13.07 8.32 -10.08
N SER A 6 -12.72 7.59 -11.15
CA SER A 6 -11.53 6.73 -11.13
C SER A 6 -10.24 7.52 -10.92
N ILE A 7 -10.12 8.69 -11.53
CA ILE A 7 -8.96 9.60 -11.34
C ILE A 7 -8.90 10.10 -9.88
N TYR A 8 -10.03 10.52 -9.33
CA TYR A 8 -10.06 10.99 -7.93
C TYR A 8 -9.72 9.86 -6.95
N LEU A 9 -10.26 8.67 -7.15
CA LEU A 9 -9.94 7.52 -6.31
C LEU A 9 -8.46 7.13 -6.40
N THR A 10 -7.89 7.15 -7.59
CA THR A 10 -6.46 6.90 -7.81
C THR A 10 -5.60 7.95 -7.10
N SER A 11 -6.00 9.22 -7.18
CA SER A 11 -5.33 10.32 -6.47
C SER A 11 -5.41 10.17 -4.95
N ILE A 12 -6.54 9.68 -4.43
CA ILE A 12 -6.71 9.40 -3.00
C ILE A 12 -5.76 8.29 -2.55
N ILE A 13 -5.62 7.20 -3.32
CA ILE A 13 -4.65 6.13 -3.01
C ILE A 13 -3.24 6.73 -2.89
N LEU A 14 -2.83 7.50 -3.88
CA LEU A 14 -1.49 8.13 -3.88
C LEU A 14 -1.32 9.05 -2.67
N GLY A 15 -2.32 9.87 -2.35
CA GLY A 15 -2.30 10.75 -1.19
C GLY A 15 -2.17 10.00 0.13
N ILE A 16 -2.93 8.92 0.32
CA ILE A 16 -2.83 8.04 1.49
C ILE A 16 -1.42 7.45 1.60
N MET A 17 -0.88 6.93 0.50
CA MET A 17 0.45 6.32 0.49
C MET A 17 1.56 7.33 0.82
N LEU A 18 1.50 8.53 0.23
CA LEU A 18 2.45 9.60 0.49
C LEU A 18 2.40 10.04 1.96
N PHE A 19 1.21 10.31 2.47
CA PHE A 19 1.04 10.74 3.86
C PHE A 19 1.49 9.67 4.85
N PHE A 20 1.11 8.42 4.63
CA PHE A 20 1.52 7.32 5.49
C PHE A 20 3.04 7.12 5.47
N SER A 21 3.65 7.10 4.29
CA SER A 21 5.08 6.79 4.12
C SER A 21 5.99 7.91 4.62
N PHE A 22 5.62 9.18 4.40
CA PHE A 22 6.48 10.32 4.70
C PHE A 22 6.11 11.06 5.98
N VAL A 23 4.93 10.83 6.53
CA VAL A 23 4.48 11.49 7.76
C VAL A 23 4.16 10.47 8.86
N VAL A 24 3.19 9.60 8.65
CA VAL A 24 2.70 8.70 9.71
C VAL A 24 3.80 7.77 10.22
N ALA A 25 4.48 7.06 9.33
CA ALA A 25 5.52 6.12 9.72
C ALA A 25 6.72 6.81 10.38
N PRO A 26 7.34 7.85 9.80
CA PRO A 26 8.45 8.55 10.47
C PRO A 26 8.06 9.17 11.80
N VAL A 27 6.89 9.82 11.91
CA VAL A 27 6.44 10.44 13.16
C VAL A 27 6.18 9.39 14.24
N THR A 28 5.65 8.24 13.88
CA THR A 28 5.45 7.13 14.83
C THR A 28 6.75 6.73 15.52
N PHE A 29 7.84 6.59 14.75
CA PHE A 29 9.14 6.17 15.28
C PHE A 29 9.89 7.29 16.04
N THR A 30 9.51 8.54 15.88
CA THR A 30 10.09 9.68 16.61
C THR A 30 9.28 10.08 17.83
N ALA A 31 7.96 9.92 17.79
CA ALA A 31 7.05 10.35 18.86
C ALA A 31 6.81 9.27 19.92
N LEU A 32 6.93 8.00 19.57
CA LEU A 32 6.68 6.86 20.45
C LEU A 32 7.99 6.13 20.76
N ASP A 33 8.06 5.53 21.95
CA ASP A 33 9.10 4.56 22.28
C ASP A 33 8.99 3.33 21.36
N GLU A 34 10.07 2.56 21.29
CA GLU A 34 10.18 1.43 20.35
C GLU A 34 9.04 0.42 20.50
N GLU A 35 8.66 0.07 21.73
CA GLU A 35 7.60 -0.91 21.98
C GLU A 35 6.23 -0.40 21.51
N ASN A 36 5.88 0.83 21.85
CA ASN A 36 4.59 1.43 21.45
C ASN A 36 4.54 1.74 19.96
N ALA A 37 5.66 2.15 19.36
CA ALA A 37 5.75 2.33 17.91
C ALA A 37 5.48 1.02 17.16
N ARG A 38 6.07 -0.09 17.60
CA ARG A 38 5.82 -1.42 17.01
C ARG A 38 4.36 -1.84 17.14
N LYS A 39 3.76 -1.67 18.32
CA LYS A 39 2.34 -1.98 18.56
C LYS A 39 1.44 -1.18 17.64
N PHE A 40 1.70 0.12 17.50
CA PHE A 40 0.93 1.01 16.64
C PHE A 40 1.04 0.60 15.16
N ILE A 41 2.25 0.43 14.67
CA ILE A 41 2.51 0.04 13.27
C ILE A 41 1.85 -1.30 12.95
N ARG A 42 2.00 -2.30 13.81
CA ARG A 42 1.38 -3.63 13.62
C ARG A 42 -0.14 -3.54 13.55
N LYS A 43 -0.74 -2.61 14.28
CA LYS A 43 -2.19 -2.40 14.28
C LYS A 43 -2.70 -1.61 13.07
N ILE A 44 -1.95 -0.59 12.62
CA ILE A 44 -2.41 0.30 11.55
C ILE A 44 -2.16 -0.24 10.15
N PHE A 45 -1.12 -1.04 9.92
CA PHE A 45 -0.80 -1.56 8.59
C PHE A 45 -1.93 -2.37 7.93
N PRO A 46 -2.65 -3.26 8.63
CA PRO A 46 -3.80 -3.95 8.03
C PRO A 46 -4.85 -2.99 7.48
N TYR A 47 -5.14 -1.91 8.20
CA TYR A 47 -6.07 -0.87 7.73
C TYR A 47 -5.51 -0.13 6.51
N TYR A 48 -4.24 0.24 6.53
CA TYR A 48 -3.58 0.89 5.41
C TYR A 48 -3.69 0.06 4.12
N TYR A 49 -3.32 -1.21 4.17
CA TYR A 49 -3.38 -2.08 3.01
C TYR A 49 -4.81 -2.41 2.59
N THR A 50 -5.71 -2.65 3.53
CA THR A 50 -7.12 -2.96 3.24
C THR A 50 -7.85 -1.79 2.60
N VAL A 51 -7.67 -0.58 3.10
CA VAL A 51 -8.28 0.63 2.54
C VAL A 51 -7.77 0.88 1.12
N ASN A 52 -6.45 0.84 0.92
CA ASN A 52 -5.87 1.04 -0.41
C ASN A 52 -6.30 -0.06 -1.40
N LEU A 53 -6.37 -1.31 -0.96
CA LEU A 53 -6.87 -2.42 -1.78
C LEU A 53 -8.34 -2.20 -2.16
N ALA A 54 -9.18 -1.83 -1.21
CA ALA A 54 -10.60 -1.59 -1.46
C ALA A 54 -10.81 -0.45 -2.47
N ILE A 55 -10.08 0.66 -2.34
CA ILE A 55 -10.15 1.78 -3.27
C ILE A 55 -9.64 1.35 -4.66
N SER A 56 -8.56 0.58 -4.73
CA SER A 56 -8.03 0.05 -6.00
C SER A 56 -9.06 -0.85 -6.72
N ILE A 57 -9.79 -1.67 -5.96
CA ILE A 57 -10.87 -2.50 -6.50
C ILE A 57 -12.01 -1.62 -7.04
N LEU A 58 -12.37 -0.55 -6.33
CA LEU A 58 -13.38 0.40 -6.84
C LEU A 58 -12.95 1.07 -8.15
N VAL A 59 -11.67 1.44 -8.27
CA VAL A 59 -11.14 1.97 -9.55
C VAL A 59 -11.27 0.93 -10.66
N LEU A 60 -10.89 -0.32 -10.40
CA LEU A 60 -11.01 -1.41 -11.37
C LEU A 60 -12.48 -1.62 -11.80
N ILE A 61 -13.42 -1.58 -10.86
CA ILE A 61 -14.85 -1.69 -11.16
C ILE A 61 -15.29 -0.56 -12.08
N CYS A 62 -14.88 0.68 -11.81
CA CYS A 62 -15.18 1.82 -12.68
C CYS A 62 -14.65 1.61 -14.11
N LEU A 63 -13.40 1.16 -14.23
CA LEU A 63 -12.77 0.92 -15.55
C LEU A 63 -13.45 -0.23 -16.30
N ILE A 64 -13.86 -1.29 -15.61
CA ILE A 64 -14.59 -2.42 -16.20
C ILE A 64 -15.96 -1.96 -16.72
N ILE A 65 -16.71 -1.19 -15.96
CA ILE A 65 -18.01 -0.65 -16.36
C ILE A 65 -17.87 0.24 -17.60
N LEU A 66 -16.80 1.04 -17.65
CA LEU A 66 -16.48 1.89 -18.81
C LEU A 66 -15.88 1.10 -19.99
N LYS A 67 -15.61 -0.20 -19.81
CA LYS A 67 -14.93 -1.06 -20.79
C LYS A 67 -13.56 -0.51 -21.23
N ILE A 68 -12.85 0.11 -20.29
CA ILE A 68 -11.50 0.63 -20.48
C ILE A 68 -10.50 -0.43 -20.03
N PHE A 69 -9.88 -1.12 -21.00
CA PHE A 69 -8.83 -2.12 -20.77
C PHE A 69 -7.50 -1.66 -21.35
N SER A 70 -7.16 -0.41 -21.05
CA SER A 70 -5.90 0.23 -21.43
C SER A 70 -4.76 -0.17 -20.49
N LEU A 71 -3.57 0.37 -20.73
CA LEU A 71 -2.42 0.20 -19.83
C LEU A 71 -2.78 0.56 -18.38
N ASP A 72 -3.56 1.62 -18.17
CA ASP A 72 -3.97 2.06 -16.83
C ASP A 72 -4.72 0.98 -16.06
N PHE A 73 -5.60 0.22 -16.73
CA PHE A 73 -6.29 -0.90 -16.12
C PHE A 73 -5.31 -1.94 -15.57
N TYR A 74 -4.31 -2.33 -16.37
CA TYR A 74 -3.32 -3.33 -15.94
C TYR A 74 -2.38 -2.80 -14.87
N LEU A 75 -2.06 -1.52 -14.89
CA LEU A 75 -1.27 -0.88 -13.83
C LEU A 75 -2.03 -0.87 -12.50
N ILE A 76 -3.31 -0.47 -12.51
CA ILE A 76 -4.15 -0.50 -11.30
C ILE A 76 -4.38 -1.94 -10.81
N LEU A 77 -4.57 -2.89 -11.71
CA LEU A 77 -4.67 -4.31 -11.35
C LEU A 77 -3.39 -4.79 -10.63
N SER A 78 -2.24 -4.44 -11.17
CA SER A 78 -0.94 -4.76 -10.56
C SER A 78 -0.80 -4.13 -9.17
N ILE A 79 -1.21 -2.87 -9.02
CA ILE A 79 -1.21 -2.17 -7.73
C ILE A 79 -2.12 -2.88 -6.73
N ALA A 80 -3.32 -3.27 -7.13
CA ALA A 80 -4.26 -3.99 -6.27
C ALA A 80 -3.70 -5.35 -5.83
N VAL A 81 -3.11 -6.12 -6.74
CA VAL A 81 -2.45 -7.40 -6.43
C VAL A 81 -1.31 -7.19 -5.44
N LEU A 82 -0.50 -6.16 -5.62
CA LEU A 82 0.61 -5.85 -4.70
C LEU A 82 0.11 -5.44 -3.31
N PHE A 83 -1.00 -4.72 -3.19
CA PHE A 83 -1.62 -4.47 -1.89
C PHE A 83 -2.12 -5.75 -1.22
N ALA A 84 -2.73 -6.66 -1.98
CA ALA A 84 -3.18 -7.96 -1.47
C ALA A 84 -1.98 -8.81 -0.99
N VAL A 85 -0.92 -8.88 -1.77
CA VAL A 85 0.32 -9.59 -1.39
C VAL A 85 0.95 -8.97 -0.14
N SER A 86 1.02 -7.66 -0.06
CA SER A 86 1.57 -6.97 1.11
C SER A 86 0.75 -7.24 2.37
N ASN A 87 -0.57 -7.21 2.27
CA ASN A 87 -1.46 -7.40 3.40
C ASN A 87 -1.53 -8.86 3.88
N PHE A 88 -1.66 -9.81 2.95
CA PHE A 88 -1.95 -11.21 3.28
C PHE A 88 -0.73 -12.12 3.32
N VAL A 89 0.38 -11.72 2.72
CA VAL A 89 1.62 -12.52 2.65
C VAL A 89 2.77 -11.83 3.36
N LEU A 90 3.16 -10.63 2.92
CA LEU A 90 4.36 -9.96 3.45
C LEU A 90 4.22 -9.52 4.89
N MET A 91 3.10 -8.92 5.26
CA MET A 91 2.94 -8.40 6.60
C MET A 91 2.89 -9.49 7.67
N PRO A 92 2.14 -10.60 7.51
CA PRO A 92 2.24 -11.72 8.44
C PRO A 92 3.65 -12.30 8.53
N LEU A 93 4.37 -12.36 7.42
CA LEU A 93 5.75 -12.87 7.36
C LEU A 93 6.72 -11.95 8.09
N ILE A 94 6.62 -10.63 7.88
CA ILE A 94 7.43 -9.62 8.58
C ILE A 94 7.19 -9.69 10.09
N ASN A 95 5.93 -9.79 10.52
CA ASN A 95 5.57 -9.93 11.92
C ASN A 95 6.13 -11.22 12.53
N LYS A 96 6.05 -12.33 11.79
CA LYS A 96 6.62 -13.62 12.21
C LYS A 96 8.14 -13.51 12.43
N PHE A 97 8.88 -12.96 11.49
CA PHE A 97 10.32 -12.81 11.61
C PHE A 97 10.71 -11.89 12.77
N ARG A 98 9.91 -10.85 13.04
CA ARG A 98 10.12 -9.98 14.19
C ARG A 98 9.90 -10.74 15.50
N ASP A 99 8.83 -11.51 15.61
CA ASP A 99 8.49 -12.27 16.82
C ASP A 99 9.50 -13.39 17.09
N GLU A 100 10.03 -14.02 16.05
CA GLU A 100 11.07 -15.06 16.15
C GLU A 100 12.49 -14.49 16.27
N LYS A 101 12.65 -13.17 16.37
CA LYS A 101 13.94 -12.47 16.48
C LYS A 101 14.91 -12.80 15.34
N GLN A 102 14.38 -13.06 14.15
CA GLN A 102 15.16 -13.31 12.92
C GLN A 102 15.46 -11.98 12.23
N ASP A 103 16.40 -11.20 12.76
CA ASP A 103 16.67 -9.83 12.34
C ASP A 103 17.03 -9.70 10.86
N LYS A 104 17.83 -10.61 10.31
CA LYS A 104 18.21 -10.60 8.89
C LYS A 104 16.99 -10.79 7.97
N LYS A 105 16.16 -11.79 8.25
CA LYS A 105 14.94 -12.08 7.47
C LYS A 105 13.91 -10.95 7.62
N PHE A 106 13.79 -10.37 8.82
CA PHE A 106 12.96 -9.21 9.06
C PHE A 106 13.40 -8.02 8.20
N LYS A 107 14.67 -7.67 8.19
CA LYS A 107 15.20 -6.56 7.39
C LYS A 107 14.99 -6.79 5.90
N GLN A 108 15.21 -8.01 5.40
CA GLN A 108 15.01 -8.36 4.00
C GLN A 108 13.54 -8.24 3.58
N SER A 109 12.62 -8.82 4.36
CA SER A 109 11.19 -8.78 4.05
C SER A 109 10.61 -7.37 4.20
N HIS A 110 11.06 -6.61 5.20
CA HIS A 110 10.70 -5.21 5.35
C HIS A 110 11.19 -4.37 4.17
N PHE A 111 12.43 -4.56 3.72
CA PHE A 111 12.97 -3.88 2.54
C PHE A 111 12.16 -4.18 1.28
N VAL A 112 11.77 -5.44 1.07
CA VAL A 112 10.88 -5.81 -0.05
C VAL A 112 9.56 -5.06 0.02
N SER A 113 8.95 -4.95 1.20
CA SER A 113 7.69 -4.20 1.37
C SER A 113 7.84 -2.71 1.07
N VAL A 114 8.96 -2.11 1.45
CA VAL A 114 9.27 -0.70 1.15
C VAL A 114 9.44 -0.50 -0.36
N VAL A 115 10.18 -1.38 -1.04
CA VAL A 115 10.37 -1.31 -2.49
C VAL A 115 9.04 -1.45 -3.21
N ILE A 116 8.20 -2.41 -2.83
CA ILE A 116 6.86 -2.58 -3.40
C ILE A 116 6.03 -1.29 -3.23
N ASN A 117 6.05 -0.69 -2.05
CA ASN A 117 5.33 0.55 -1.77
C ASN A 117 5.78 1.69 -2.69
N PHE A 118 7.09 1.87 -2.89
CA PHE A 118 7.63 2.87 -3.81
C PHE A 118 7.26 2.58 -5.27
N VAL A 119 7.37 1.33 -5.70
CA VAL A 119 6.95 0.93 -7.06
C VAL A 119 5.47 1.25 -7.27
N GLN A 120 4.60 0.93 -6.32
CA GLN A 120 3.17 1.26 -6.40
C GLN A 120 2.94 2.78 -6.53
N MET A 121 3.66 3.61 -5.78
CA MET A 121 3.54 5.07 -5.90
C MET A 121 3.96 5.57 -7.29
N ILE A 122 5.03 5.03 -7.84
CA ILE A 122 5.47 5.36 -9.20
C ILE A 122 4.42 4.96 -10.22
N LEU A 123 3.86 3.75 -10.13
CA LEU A 123 2.81 3.28 -11.02
C LEU A 123 1.55 4.15 -10.93
N LEU A 124 1.17 4.62 -9.74
CA LEU A 124 0.04 5.53 -9.54
C LEU A 124 0.29 6.88 -10.23
N VAL A 125 1.50 7.41 -10.15
CA VAL A 125 1.87 8.65 -10.85
C VAL A 125 1.76 8.44 -12.36
N ILE A 126 2.24 7.31 -12.90
CA ILE A 126 2.12 6.99 -14.32
C ILE A 126 0.66 6.95 -14.78
N VAL A 127 -0.23 6.36 -13.97
CA VAL A 127 -1.67 6.32 -14.27
C VAL A 127 -2.30 7.71 -14.27
N LEU A 128 -1.80 8.64 -13.45
CA LEU A 128 -2.37 9.98 -13.29
C LEU A 128 -1.87 11.00 -14.32
N ILE A 129 -0.77 10.73 -15.01
CA ILE A 129 -0.22 11.62 -16.05
C ILE A 129 -0.57 11.13 -17.44
#